data_aab20ffe9ce61331ee112b456699eb8a
#
_entry.id   aab20ffe9ce61331ee112b456699eb8a
#
_cell.length_a   1.000
_cell.length_b   1.000
_cell.length_c   1.000
_cell.angle_alpha   90.00
_cell.angle_beta   90.00
_cell.angle_gamma   90.00
#
_symmetry.space_group_name_H-M   'P 1'
#
loop_
_entity.id
_entity.type
_entity.pdbx_description
1 polymer ?
#
loop_
_entity_poly.entity_id
_entity_poly.type
_entity_poly.pdbx_seq_one_letter_code
_entity_poly.pdbx_strand_id
1 'polypeptide(L)'
;MNAHPPTTPADRLAPLRDFVAAFARLLDGAPDEAAILRDGAVLLRELVARDDWLPETLAEPDPARYQQYLLHVDARERFSVVSFVWGPGQATPVHDHTVWGLIGMLRGAEIAQAYAPRGQGRWRPEGAPVRLAPGDVEAVSPAIGDVHRVRNAFDDRTSISIHVYGADIGRVRRHAYPDDGDAKVFVSGYTRSLAPALLAAAGPATTPGAATTPTPPSPRGHPP
;
A
#
# COMPACT_ATOMS: atom_id res chain seq x y z
N MET A 1 24.24 -13.54 25.62
CA MET A 1 23.37 -13.51 24.44
C MET A 1 21.95 -13.17 24.90
N ASN A 2 21.52 -11.92 24.73
CA ASN A 2 20.15 -11.53 25.08
C ASN A 2 19.25 -11.95 23.92
N ALA A 3 18.50 -13.04 24.11
CA ALA A 3 17.44 -13.41 23.18
C ALA A 3 16.36 -12.32 23.23
N HIS A 4 16.12 -11.65 22.08
CA HIS A 4 14.96 -10.79 21.94
C HIS A 4 13.70 -11.66 22.13
N PRO A 5 12.68 -11.16 22.85
CA PRO A 5 11.43 -11.89 22.97
C PRO A 5 10.84 -12.10 21.55
N PRO A 6 10.14 -13.22 21.31
CA PRO A 6 9.52 -13.48 20.01
C PRO A 6 8.51 -12.38 19.69
N THR A 7 8.64 -11.77 18.54
CA THR A 7 7.72 -10.74 18.02
C THR A 7 6.32 -11.34 17.87
N THR A 8 5.34 -10.76 18.54
CA THR A 8 3.94 -11.23 18.41
C THR A 8 3.38 -10.89 17.02
N PRO A 9 2.33 -11.58 16.55
CA PRO A 9 1.63 -11.19 15.31
C PRO A 9 1.17 -9.72 15.32
N ALA A 10 0.77 -9.19 16.48
CA ALA A 10 0.38 -7.80 16.66
C ALA A 10 1.58 -6.84 16.49
N ASP A 11 2.77 -7.21 16.99
CA ASP A 11 3.98 -6.40 16.84
C ASP A 11 4.45 -6.34 15.38
N ARG A 12 4.26 -7.41 14.61
CA ARG A 12 4.57 -7.43 13.18
C ARG A 12 3.76 -6.42 12.39
N LEU A 13 2.49 -6.21 12.74
CA LEU A 13 1.61 -5.27 12.04
C LEU A 13 1.82 -3.81 12.45
N ALA A 14 2.75 -3.50 13.37
CA ALA A 14 3.02 -2.13 13.78
C ALA A 14 3.33 -1.19 12.59
N PRO A 15 4.18 -1.54 11.62
CA PRO A 15 4.44 -0.66 10.48
C PRO A 15 3.18 -0.33 9.66
N LEU A 16 2.33 -1.33 9.41
CA LEU A 16 1.06 -1.11 8.69
C LEU A 16 0.10 -0.23 9.49
N ARG A 17 -0.03 -0.47 10.80
CA ARG A 17 -0.89 0.35 11.68
C ARG A 17 -0.42 1.80 11.72
N ASP A 18 0.87 2.03 11.87
CA ASP A 18 1.46 3.37 11.94
C ASP A 18 1.28 4.10 10.61
N PHE A 19 1.46 3.41 9.49
CA PHE A 19 1.15 3.89 8.15
C PHE A 19 -0.32 4.30 8.01
N VAL A 20 -1.26 3.41 8.37
CA VAL A 20 -2.70 3.68 8.29
C VAL A 20 -3.07 4.91 9.13
N ALA A 21 -2.54 5.02 10.35
CA ALA A 21 -2.78 6.16 11.22
C ALA A 21 -2.19 7.46 10.66
N ALA A 22 -0.99 7.42 10.07
CA ALA A 22 -0.35 8.58 9.43
C ALA A 22 -1.12 9.01 8.19
N PHE A 23 -1.55 8.05 7.35
CA PHE A 23 -2.32 8.34 6.15
C PHE A 23 -3.71 8.91 6.46
N ALA A 24 -4.39 8.39 7.48
CA ALA A 24 -5.66 8.95 7.95
C ALA A 24 -5.51 10.40 8.44
N ARG A 25 -4.42 10.71 9.19
CA ARG A 25 -4.11 12.09 9.62
C ARG A 25 -3.83 13.03 8.44
N LEU A 26 -3.10 12.53 7.42
CA LEU A 26 -2.89 13.30 6.18
C LEU A 26 -4.23 13.71 5.57
N LEU A 27 -5.18 12.78 5.44
CA LEU A 27 -6.50 13.05 4.86
C LEU A 27 -7.43 13.87 5.78
N ASP A 28 -7.20 13.87 7.09
CA ASP A 28 -7.94 14.74 8.03
C ASP A 28 -7.65 16.23 7.79
N GLY A 29 -6.49 16.56 7.23
CA GLY A 29 -6.14 17.91 6.80
C GLY A 29 -6.85 18.38 5.53
N ALA A 30 -7.69 17.55 4.91
CA ALA A 30 -8.39 17.80 3.65
C ALA A 30 -7.46 18.37 2.54
N PRO A 31 -6.30 17.75 2.27
CA PRO A 31 -5.37 18.18 1.25
C PRO A 31 -5.96 17.98 -0.16
N ASP A 32 -5.45 18.72 -1.15
CA ASP A 32 -5.73 18.42 -2.54
C ASP A 32 -5.07 17.11 -2.99
N GLU A 33 -5.49 16.59 -4.15
CA GLU A 33 -4.99 15.31 -4.66
C GLU A 33 -3.47 15.34 -4.89
N ALA A 34 -2.91 16.45 -5.36
CA ALA A 34 -1.47 16.57 -5.60
C ALA A 34 -0.67 16.43 -4.28
N ALA A 35 -1.18 17.01 -3.19
CA ALA A 35 -0.60 16.86 -1.87
C ALA A 35 -0.76 15.43 -1.32
N ILE A 36 -1.93 14.78 -1.56
CA ILE A 36 -2.15 13.37 -1.17
C ILE A 36 -1.13 12.47 -1.88
N LEU A 37 -0.97 12.63 -3.19
CA LEU A 37 -0.04 11.80 -3.97
C LEU A 37 1.41 12.04 -3.56
N ARG A 38 1.82 13.28 -3.32
CA ARG A 38 3.17 13.64 -2.91
C ARG A 38 3.51 13.11 -1.50
N ASP A 39 2.68 13.46 -0.52
CA ASP A 39 2.97 13.19 0.90
C ASP A 39 2.63 11.74 1.26
N GLY A 40 1.56 11.20 0.66
CA GLY A 40 1.21 9.79 0.76
C GLY A 40 2.27 8.86 0.16
N ALA A 41 2.94 9.28 -0.94
CA ALA A 41 4.04 8.51 -1.51
C ALA A 41 5.25 8.42 -0.55
N VAL A 42 5.50 9.45 0.27
CA VAL A 42 6.56 9.40 1.31
C VAL A 42 6.20 8.34 2.35
N LEU A 43 4.97 8.38 2.87
CA LEU A 43 4.50 7.41 3.86
C LEU A 43 4.52 5.97 3.31
N LEU A 44 4.08 5.77 2.07
CA LEU A 44 4.08 4.43 1.46
C LEU A 44 5.50 3.93 1.24
N ARG A 45 6.44 4.79 0.84
CA ARG A 45 7.85 4.43 0.68
C ARG A 45 8.46 3.93 1.98
N GLU A 46 8.14 4.58 3.11
CA GLU A 46 8.58 4.13 4.44
C GLU A 46 8.02 2.75 4.78
N LEU A 47 6.74 2.49 4.46
CA LEU A 47 6.12 1.18 4.71
C LEU A 47 6.79 0.07 3.89
N VAL A 48 7.02 0.29 2.58
CA VAL A 48 7.58 -0.73 1.68
C VAL A 48 9.11 -0.83 1.73
N ALA A 49 9.80 0.02 2.49
CA ALA A 49 11.23 -0.10 2.75
C ALA A 49 11.60 -1.35 3.56
N ARG A 50 10.62 -2.02 4.17
CA ARG A 50 10.76 -3.23 4.98
C ARG A 50 9.76 -4.29 4.53
N ASP A 51 10.19 -5.55 4.47
CA ASP A 51 9.36 -6.71 4.06
C ASP A 51 9.25 -7.74 5.20
N ASP A 52 9.12 -7.28 6.45
CA ASP A 52 9.03 -8.14 7.64
C ASP A 52 7.69 -8.04 8.39
N TRP A 53 6.78 -7.21 7.89
CA TRP A 53 5.50 -6.91 8.53
C TRP A 53 4.29 -7.59 7.88
N LEU A 54 4.34 -7.89 6.58
CA LEU A 54 3.21 -8.49 5.86
C LEU A 54 3.01 -9.94 6.29
N PRO A 55 1.81 -10.36 6.78
CA PRO A 55 1.53 -11.75 7.11
C PRO A 55 1.64 -12.65 5.88
N GLU A 56 2.25 -13.82 6.03
CA GLU A 56 2.40 -14.79 4.94
C GLU A 56 1.07 -15.14 4.27
N THR A 57 -0.02 -15.25 5.05
CA THR A 57 -1.37 -15.52 4.52
C THR A 57 -1.93 -14.44 3.60
N LEU A 58 -1.31 -13.24 3.57
CA LEU A 58 -1.63 -12.11 2.70
C LEU A 58 -0.50 -11.82 1.70
N ALA A 59 0.42 -12.77 1.56
CA ALA A 59 1.55 -12.81 0.64
C ALA A 59 1.53 -14.06 -0.26
N GLU A 60 0.54 -14.93 -0.10
CA GLU A 60 0.43 -16.20 -0.83
C GLU A 60 0.05 -15.96 -2.31
N PRO A 61 0.85 -16.41 -3.28
CA PRO A 61 0.47 -16.38 -4.68
C PRO A 61 -0.56 -17.47 -5.01
N ASP A 62 -1.32 -17.26 -6.07
CA ASP A 62 -2.18 -18.27 -6.69
C ASP A 62 -1.70 -18.48 -8.14
N PRO A 63 -1.52 -19.71 -8.60
CA PRO A 63 -1.03 -19.96 -9.95
C PRO A 63 -2.00 -19.54 -11.06
N ALA A 64 -3.30 -19.45 -10.76
CA ALA A 64 -4.31 -19.12 -11.76
C ALA A 64 -4.45 -17.61 -12.01
N ARG A 65 -4.18 -16.79 -11.00
CA ARG A 65 -4.39 -15.33 -11.08
C ARG A 65 -3.68 -14.60 -9.95
N TYR A 66 -3.30 -13.33 -10.17
CA TYR A 66 -2.83 -12.45 -9.10
C TYR A 66 -3.88 -12.28 -8.00
N GLN A 67 -3.42 -12.07 -6.78
CA GLN A 67 -4.28 -11.95 -5.60
C GLN A 67 -4.37 -10.50 -5.15
N GLN A 68 -5.53 -10.15 -4.59
CA GLN A 68 -5.81 -8.84 -3.99
C GLN A 68 -6.26 -9.07 -2.55
N TYR A 69 -5.35 -8.86 -1.60
CA TYR A 69 -5.62 -9.04 -0.18
C TYR A 69 -5.86 -7.69 0.48
N LEU A 70 -7.05 -7.48 1.02
CA LEU A 70 -7.38 -6.26 1.73
C LEU A 70 -6.63 -6.20 3.06
N LEU A 71 -5.81 -5.16 3.25
CA LEU A 71 -5.10 -4.89 4.49
C LEU A 71 -5.89 -3.93 5.38
N HIS A 72 -6.53 -2.91 4.78
CA HIS A 72 -7.30 -1.91 5.50
C HIS A 72 -8.30 -1.18 4.59
N VAL A 73 -9.47 -0.82 5.16
CA VAL A 73 -10.37 0.21 4.63
C VAL A 73 -10.59 1.24 5.73
N ASP A 74 -10.41 2.52 5.41
CA ASP A 74 -10.72 3.63 6.32
C ASP A 74 -12.20 3.61 6.71
N ALA A 75 -12.52 3.91 7.98
CA ALA A 75 -13.88 3.88 8.50
C ALA A 75 -14.83 4.87 7.78
N ARG A 76 -14.28 5.91 7.14
CA ARG A 76 -15.01 6.88 6.29
C ARG A 76 -14.89 6.56 4.80
N GLU A 77 -14.35 5.39 4.45
CA GLU A 77 -14.15 4.90 3.07
C GLU A 77 -13.30 5.86 2.19
N ARG A 78 -12.45 6.71 2.80
CA ARG A 78 -11.61 7.68 2.10
C ARG A 78 -10.43 7.03 1.38
N PHE A 79 -9.97 5.87 1.88
CA PHE A 79 -8.90 5.08 1.26
C PHE A 79 -8.95 3.61 1.65
N SER A 80 -8.34 2.79 0.83
CA SER A 80 -8.07 1.39 1.13
C SER A 80 -6.60 1.05 0.89
N VAL A 81 -6.09 0.04 1.61
CA VAL A 81 -4.73 -0.50 1.47
C VAL A 81 -4.82 -1.96 1.09
N VAL A 82 -4.17 -2.36 0.01
CA VAL A 82 -4.29 -3.70 -0.59
C VAL A 82 -2.90 -4.27 -0.88
N SER A 83 -2.66 -5.53 -0.51
CA SER A 83 -1.50 -6.30 -0.98
C SER A 83 -1.87 -6.98 -2.30
N PHE A 84 -1.17 -6.63 -3.38
CA PHE A 84 -1.22 -7.33 -4.65
C PHE A 84 -0.09 -8.35 -4.71
N VAL A 85 -0.45 -9.61 -4.92
CA VAL A 85 0.51 -10.72 -5.00
C VAL A 85 0.47 -11.31 -6.40
N TRP A 86 1.60 -11.16 -7.09
CA TRP A 86 1.77 -11.54 -8.48
C TRP A 86 2.55 -12.86 -8.56
N GLY A 87 1.91 -13.90 -9.01
CA GLY A 87 2.62 -15.12 -9.40
C GLY A 87 3.48 -14.90 -10.66
N PRO A 88 4.35 -15.87 -11.01
CA PRO A 88 5.18 -15.82 -12.20
C PRO A 88 4.40 -15.48 -13.48
N GLY A 89 4.87 -14.48 -14.25
CA GLY A 89 4.29 -14.08 -15.53
C GLY A 89 2.90 -13.45 -15.49
N GLN A 90 2.29 -13.28 -14.31
CA GLN A 90 0.94 -12.74 -14.19
C GLN A 90 0.87 -11.24 -14.54
N ALA A 91 -0.26 -10.83 -15.11
CA ALA A 91 -0.51 -9.46 -15.53
C ALA A 91 -1.99 -9.09 -15.39
N THR A 92 -2.27 -7.78 -15.31
CA THR A 92 -3.63 -7.25 -15.48
C THR A 92 -3.98 -7.11 -16.96
N PRO A 93 -5.27 -7.01 -17.32
CA PRO A 93 -5.66 -6.32 -18.56
C PRO A 93 -5.24 -4.83 -18.51
N VAL A 94 -5.36 -4.12 -19.60
CA VAL A 94 -5.35 -2.65 -19.60
C VAL A 94 -6.59 -2.19 -18.83
N HIS A 95 -6.44 -1.33 -17.83
CA HIS A 95 -7.55 -0.95 -16.94
C HIS A 95 -7.35 0.45 -16.35
N ASP A 96 -8.43 1.02 -15.81
CA ASP A 96 -8.45 2.25 -15.02
C ASP A 96 -8.73 1.99 -13.53
N HIS A 97 -8.60 3.05 -12.72
CA HIS A 97 -8.93 3.02 -11.29
C HIS A 97 -10.08 3.96 -10.94
N THR A 98 -10.31 5.02 -11.75
CA THR A 98 -11.30 6.08 -11.56
C THR A 98 -11.14 6.90 -10.26
N VAL A 99 -10.14 6.57 -9.46
CA VAL A 99 -9.71 7.25 -8.23
C VAL A 99 -8.18 7.37 -8.24
N TRP A 100 -7.63 8.26 -7.41
CA TRP A 100 -6.18 8.29 -7.23
C TRP A 100 -5.68 7.00 -6.57
N GLY A 101 -4.44 6.63 -6.86
CA GLY A 101 -3.76 5.48 -6.29
C GLY A 101 -2.26 5.72 -6.14
N LEU A 102 -1.68 5.06 -5.15
CA LEU A 102 -0.24 4.94 -4.93
C LEU A 102 0.13 3.47 -4.92
N ILE A 103 1.18 3.10 -5.62
CA ILE A 103 1.65 1.72 -5.79
C ILE A 103 3.07 1.66 -5.28
N GLY A 104 3.29 0.98 -4.15
CA GLY A 104 4.61 0.81 -3.54
C GLY A 104 5.11 -0.62 -3.71
N MET A 105 6.30 -0.79 -4.26
CA MET A 105 6.89 -2.12 -4.45
C MET A 105 7.51 -2.64 -3.16
N LEU A 106 6.99 -3.77 -2.63
CA LEU A 106 7.46 -4.39 -1.39
C LEU A 106 8.48 -5.51 -1.68
N ARG A 107 8.19 -6.41 -2.60
CA ARG A 107 9.00 -7.60 -2.89
C ARG A 107 9.04 -7.89 -4.39
N GLY A 108 10.20 -8.26 -4.92
CA GLY A 108 10.36 -8.59 -6.33
C GLY A 108 10.39 -7.35 -7.23
N ALA A 109 9.63 -7.33 -8.30
CA ALA A 109 9.46 -6.17 -9.18
C ALA A 109 8.22 -6.31 -10.06
N GLU A 110 7.66 -5.18 -10.49
CA GLU A 110 6.61 -5.14 -11.50
C GLU A 110 6.97 -4.18 -12.64
N ILE A 111 6.31 -4.34 -13.78
CA ILE A 111 6.44 -3.46 -14.93
C ILE A 111 5.08 -2.86 -15.22
N ALA A 112 5.00 -1.54 -15.13
CA ALA A 112 3.83 -0.75 -15.47
C ALA A 112 4.00 -0.14 -16.87
N GLN A 113 2.98 -0.25 -17.71
CA GLN A 113 2.90 0.39 -19.02
C GLN A 113 1.68 1.31 -19.00
N ALA A 114 1.91 2.61 -19.16
CA ALA A 114 0.85 3.59 -19.32
C ALA A 114 0.20 3.48 -20.71
N TYR A 115 -1.07 3.88 -20.81
CA TYR A 115 -1.82 3.88 -22.05
C TYR A 115 -2.54 5.21 -22.25
N ALA A 116 -2.50 5.71 -23.49
CA ALA A 116 -3.23 6.89 -23.93
C ALA A 116 -4.41 6.51 -24.86
N PRO A 117 -5.48 7.31 -24.89
CA PRO A 117 -6.60 7.08 -25.79
C PRO A 117 -6.16 7.21 -27.27
N ARG A 118 -6.65 6.28 -28.10
CA ARG A 118 -6.42 6.28 -29.56
C ARG A 118 -7.66 6.73 -30.34
N GLY A 119 -8.76 7.03 -29.67
CA GLY A 119 -10.07 7.28 -30.26
C GLY A 119 -10.93 6.01 -30.34
N GLN A 120 -12.24 6.18 -30.49
CA GLN A 120 -13.21 5.09 -30.58
C GLN A 120 -13.13 4.08 -29.41
N GLY A 121 -12.85 4.56 -28.20
CA GLY A 121 -12.73 3.70 -27.01
C GLY A 121 -11.48 2.81 -26.95
N ARG A 122 -10.52 2.98 -27.89
CA ARG A 122 -9.28 2.21 -27.95
C ARG A 122 -8.13 2.90 -27.25
N TRP A 123 -7.20 2.10 -26.75
CA TRP A 123 -6.00 2.56 -26.03
C TRP A 123 -4.73 2.07 -26.72
N ARG A 124 -3.66 2.83 -26.60
CA ARG A 124 -2.32 2.48 -27.10
C ARG A 124 -1.28 2.70 -26.02
N PRO A 125 -0.19 1.92 -25.99
CA PRO A 125 0.92 2.19 -25.09
C PRO A 125 1.43 3.63 -25.25
N GLU A 126 1.73 4.27 -24.11
CA GLU A 126 2.29 5.60 -24.03
C GLU A 126 3.60 5.56 -23.25
N GLY A 127 4.64 6.16 -23.82
CA GLY A 127 5.98 6.15 -23.22
C GLY A 127 6.62 4.76 -23.12
N ALA A 128 7.75 4.69 -22.44
CA ALA A 128 8.42 3.43 -22.14
C ALA A 128 7.80 2.78 -20.90
N PRO A 129 7.78 1.43 -20.81
CA PRO A 129 7.39 0.76 -19.57
C PRO A 129 8.30 1.16 -18.40
N VAL A 130 7.71 1.36 -17.24
CA VAL A 130 8.43 1.66 -16.00
C VAL A 130 8.57 0.37 -15.19
N ARG A 131 9.79 0.09 -14.72
CA ARG A 131 10.04 -1.01 -13.81
C ARG A 131 10.12 -0.47 -12.38
N LEU A 132 9.27 -0.98 -11.49
CA LEU A 132 9.33 -0.69 -10.07
C LEU A 132 10.11 -1.81 -9.36
N ALA A 133 11.07 -1.40 -8.52
CA ALA A 133 11.85 -2.26 -7.63
C ALA A 133 11.47 -2.00 -6.16
N PRO A 134 11.84 -2.86 -5.19
CA PRO A 134 11.51 -2.66 -3.78
C PRO A 134 11.89 -1.27 -3.28
N GLY A 135 10.93 -0.59 -2.65
CA GLY A 135 11.06 0.79 -2.18
C GLY A 135 10.60 1.86 -3.18
N ASP A 136 10.42 1.53 -4.47
CA ASP A 136 9.86 2.46 -5.44
C ASP A 136 8.36 2.68 -5.20
N VAL A 137 7.90 3.90 -5.49
CA VAL A 137 6.48 4.28 -5.41
C VAL A 137 6.08 5.02 -6.68
N GLU A 138 5.01 4.57 -7.32
CA GLU A 138 4.36 5.19 -8.47
C GLU A 138 2.98 5.72 -8.07
N ALA A 139 2.54 6.80 -8.74
CA ALA A 139 1.21 7.37 -8.57
C ALA A 139 0.39 7.22 -9.85
N VAL A 140 -0.90 6.94 -9.69
CA VAL A 140 -1.89 6.90 -10.76
C VAL A 140 -3.11 7.72 -10.37
N SER A 141 -3.74 8.40 -11.32
CA SER A 141 -5.00 9.11 -11.08
C SER A 141 -5.62 9.56 -12.40
N PRO A 142 -6.95 9.75 -12.46
CA PRO A 142 -7.61 10.37 -13.60
C PRO A 142 -7.02 11.74 -14.01
N ALA A 143 -6.40 12.47 -13.07
CA ALA A 143 -5.81 13.77 -13.32
C ALA A 143 -4.41 13.72 -13.94
N ILE A 144 -3.62 12.67 -13.68
CA ILE A 144 -2.21 12.57 -14.11
C ILE A 144 -1.92 11.40 -15.06
N GLY A 145 -2.89 10.48 -15.23
CA GLY A 145 -2.79 9.25 -16.00
C GLY A 145 -3.27 8.07 -15.15
N ASP A 146 -4.35 7.42 -15.60
CA ASP A 146 -5.03 6.39 -14.84
C ASP A 146 -5.01 5.03 -15.54
N VAL A 147 -4.92 5.02 -16.86
CA VAL A 147 -5.03 3.77 -17.63
C VAL A 147 -3.66 3.15 -17.83
N HIS A 148 -3.51 1.94 -17.32
CA HIS A 148 -2.26 1.20 -17.43
C HIS A 148 -2.47 -0.32 -17.50
N ARG A 149 -1.40 -1.03 -17.79
CA ARG A 149 -1.24 -2.48 -17.60
C ARG A 149 -0.05 -2.74 -16.70
N VAL A 150 -0.24 -3.59 -15.71
CA VAL A 150 0.84 -4.03 -14.81
C VAL A 150 1.10 -5.52 -15.00
N ARG A 151 2.35 -5.93 -14.91
CA ARG A 151 2.75 -7.33 -14.90
C ARG A 151 3.87 -7.60 -13.91
N ASN A 152 3.93 -8.82 -13.40
CA ASN A 152 5.13 -9.30 -12.72
C ASN A 152 6.33 -9.18 -13.66
N ALA A 153 7.45 -8.65 -13.15
CA ALA A 153 8.68 -8.54 -13.93
C ALA A 153 9.43 -9.87 -14.08
N PHE A 154 8.97 -10.93 -13.40
CA PHE A 154 9.58 -12.24 -13.35
C PHE A 154 8.61 -13.34 -13.80
N ASP A 155 9.17 -14.35 -14.48
CA ASP A 155 8.46 -15.54 -14.92
C ASP A 155 8.73 -16.75 -14.00
N ASP A 156 9.54 -16.58 -12.95
CA ASP A 156 10.02 -17.66 -12.08
C ASP A 156 9.77 -17.42 -10.57
N ARG A 157 9.28 -16.23 -10.19
CA ARG A 157 9.10 -15.87 -8.78
C ARG A 157 7.95 -14.91 -8.55
N THR A 158 7.49 -14.87 -7.29
CA THR A 158 6.44 -13.97 -6.82
C THR A 158 6.96 -12.56 -6.63
N SER A 159 6.14 -11.57 -6.98
CA SER A 159 6.30 -10.16 -6.62
C SER A 159 5.12 -9.68 -5.78
N ILE A 160 5.33 -8.68 -4.92
CA ILE A 160 4.30 -8.11 -4.04
C ILE A 160 4.41 -6.59 -4.07
N SER A 161 3.30 -5.94 -4.37
CA SER A 161 3.16 -4.48 -4.25
C SER A 161 2.03 -4.12 -3.28
N ILE A 162 2.19 -2.99 -2.59
CA ILE A 162 1.19 -2.44 -1.67
C ILE A 162 0.56 -1.24 -2.35
N HIS A 163 -0.74 -1.32 -2.52
CA HIS A 163 -1.52 -0.29 -3.20
C HIS A 163 -2.39 0.47 -2.20
N VAL A 164 -2.46 1.79 -2.36
CA VAL A 164 -3.34 2.68 -1.60
C VAL A 164 -4.23 3.40 -2.59
N TYR A 165 -5.54 3.32 -2.43
CA TYR A 165 -6.51 3.93 -3.34
C TYR A 165 -7.44 4.89 -2.61
N GLY A 166 -7.90 5.94 -3.30
CA GLY A 166 -8.80 6.97 -2.78
C GLY A 166 -10.25 6.55 -2.58
N ALA A 167 -10.49 5.26 -2.35
CA ALA A 167 -11.78 4.67 -2.04
C ALA A 167 -11.59 3.24 -1.52
N ASP A 168 -12.67 2.53 -1.14
CA ASP A 168 -12.71 1.07 -1.04
C ASP A 168 -12.66 0.47 -2.45
N ILE A 169 -11.44 0.27 -2.99
CA ILE A 169 -11.21 -0.08 -4.40
C ILE A 169 -11.88 -1.39 -4.80
N GLY A 170 -12.06 -2.31 -3.87
CA GLY A 170 -12.75 -3.57 -4.11
C GLY A 170 -14.22 -3.39 -4.47
N ARG A 171 -14.82 -2.23 -4.19
CA ARG A 171 -16.21 -1.87 -4.46
C ARG A 171 -16.38 -0.84 -5.59
N VAL A 172 -15.27 -0.24 -6.05
CA VAL A 172 -15.29 0.76 -7.13
C VAL A 172 -15.54 0.09 -8.48
N ARG A 173 -16.46 0.66 -9.26
CA ARG A 173 -16.71 0.27 -10.65
C ARG A 173 -15.61 0.87 -11.52
N ARG A 174 -14.87 0.01 -12.21
CA ARG A 174 -13.75 0.35 -13.08
C ARG A 174 -13.91 -0.29 -14.44
N HIS A 175 -13.01 0.01 -15.37
CA HIS A 175 -13.06 -0.50 -16.72
C HIS A 175 -11.79 -1.30 -17.04
N ALA A 176 -11.98 -2.42 -17.72
CA ALA A 176 -10.94 -3.12 -18.44
C ALA A 176 -11.12 -2.87 -19.94
N TYR A 177 -10.02 -2.63 -20.63
CA TYR A 177 -9.98 -2.26 -22.02
C TYR A 177 -9.30 -3.38 -22.82
N PRO A 178 -10.08 -4.35 -23.35
CA PRO A 178 -9.53 -5.40 -24.20
C PRO A 178 -9.04 -4.82 -25.51
N ASP A 179 -8.06 -5.48 -26.14
CA ASP A 179 -7.54 -5.06 -27.45
C ASP A 179 -8.63 -5.08 -28.53
N ASP A 180 -9.57 -6.04 -28.41
CA ASP A 180 -10.73 -6.17 -29.29
C ASP A 180 -12.02 -6.02 -28.46
N GLY A 181 -12.90 -5.10 -28.91
CA GLY A 181 -14.22 -4.89 -28.33
C GLY A 181 -14.33 -3.67 -27.41
N ASP A 182 -15.48 -3.56 -26.76
CA ASP A 182 -15.82 -2.44 -25.91
C ASP A 182 -15.23 -2.59 -24.49
N ALA A 183 -15.08 -1.46 -23.80
CA ALA A 183 -14.67 -1.42 -22.41
C ALA A 183 -15.62 -2.27 -21.54
N LYS A 184 -15.06 -3.09 -20.67
CA LYS A 184 -15.81 -3.96 -19.75
C LYS A 184 -15.78 -3.39 -18.34
N VAL A 185 -16.98 -3.11 -17.81
CA VAL A 185 -17.11 -2.70 -16.40
C VAL A 185 -16.83 -3.90 -15.50
N PHE A 186 -16.06 -3.68 -14.44
CA PHE A 186 -15.81 -4.67 -13.40
C PHE A 186 -15.74 -4.06 -12.01
N VAL A 187 -15.92 -4.91 -10.99
CA VAL A 187 -15.64 -4.66 -9.58
C VAL A 187 -14.77 -5.82 -9.12
N SER A 188 -13.59 -5.54 -8.58
CA SER A 188 -12.61 -6.60 -8.31
C SER A 188 -12.95 -7.45 -7.08
N GLY A 189 -13.56 -6.85 -6.05
CA GLY A 189 -13.62 -7.47 -4.74
C GLY A 189 -12.21 -7.66 -4.15
N TYR A 190 -12.14 -8.55 -3.18
CA TYR A 190 -10.87 -8.98 -2.55
C TYR A 190 -10.84 -10.50 -2.42
N THR A 191 -9.66 -11.07 -2.53
CA THR A 191 -9.48 -12.53 -2.34
C THR A 191 -9.63 -12.91 -0.87
N ARG A 192 -9.04 -12.10 0.02
CA ARG A 192 -9.06 -12.26 1.47
C ARG A 192 -8.87 -10.89 2.13
N SER A 193 -9.26 -10.77 3.39
CA SER A 193 -9.07 -9.53 4.16
C SER A 193 -8.35 -9.81 5.47
N LEU A 194 -7.49 -8.88 5.89
CA LEU A 194 -6.94 -8.84 7.23
C LEU A 194 -8.09 -8.57 8.21
N ALA A 195 -8.19 -9.36 9.28
CA ALA A 195 -9.22 -9.11 10.29
C ALA A 195 -8.96 -7.76 10.98
N PRO A 196 -9.91 -6.82 11.00
CA PRO A 196 -9.72 -5.48 11.59
C PRO A 196 -9.23 -5.52 13.05
N ALA A 197 -9.66 -6.53 13.82
CA ALA A 197 -9.22 -6.73 15.20
C ALA A 197 -7.71 -6.95 15.34
N LEU A 198 -7.05 -7.54 14.33
CA LEU A 198 -5.59 -7.75 14.35
C LEU A 198 -4.82 -6.44 14.18
N LEU A 199 -5.37 -5.51 13.41
CA LEU A 199 -4.77 -4.18 13.24
C LEU A 199 -5.01 -3.31 14.48
N ALA A 200 -6.18 -3.42 15.12
CA ALA A 200 -6.54 -2.68 16.33
C ALA A 200 -5.84 -3.19 17.59
N ALA A 201 -5.58 -4.50 17.70
CA ALA A 201 -5.00 -5.14 18.89
C ALA A 201 -3.52 -4.78 19.13
N ALA A 202 -2.82 -4.27 18.12
CA ALA A 202 -1.48 -3.75 18.29
C ALA A 202 -1.58 -2.35 18.91
N GLY A 203 -1.38 -2.22 20.24
CA GLY A 203 -1.39 -0.93 20.96
C GLY A 203 -0.36 0.06 20.38
N PRO A 204 -0.45 1.38 20.69
CA PRO A 204 0.53 2.35 20.22
C PRO A 204 1.94 1.93 20.67
N ALA A 205 2.92 2.09 19.79
CA ALA A 205 4.32 1.85 20.13
C ALA A 205 4.64 2.64 21.40
N THR A 206 5.03 1.98 22.46
CA THR A 206 5.50 2.60 23.67
C THR A 206 6.80 3.32 23.34
N THR A 207 6.75 4.64 23.25
CA THR A 207 7.95 5.49 23.21
C THR A 207 8.77 5.12 24.45
N PRO A 208 10.08 4.78 24.33
CA PRO A 208 10.92 4.53 25.49
C PRO A 208 10.87 5.76 26.37
N GLY A 209 10.39 5.59 27.61
CA GLY A 209 10.21 6.65 28.58
C GLY A 209 11.50 7.47 28.73
N ALA A 210 11.35 8.77 28.64
CA ALA A 210 12.43 9.70 29.02
C ALA A 210 12.88 9.32 30.43
N ALA A 211 14.17 8.97 30.55
CA ALA A 211 14.80 8.67 31.83
C ALA A 211 14.60 9.89 32.77
N THR A 212 13.85 9.67 33.83
CA THR A 212 13.73 10.65 34.91
C THR A 212 15.09 10.82 35.55
N THR A 213 15.70 11.97 35.32
CA THR A 213 16.93 12.42 36.00
C THR A 213 16.62 12.51 37.49
N PRO A 214 17.36 11.85 38.39
CA PRO A 214 17.13 12.02 39.81
C PRO A 214 17.51 13.43 40.26
N THR A 215 16.60 14.09 40.95
CA THR A 215 16.79 15.39 41.59
C THR A 215 17.90 15.29 42.63
N PRO A 216 18.93 16.18 42.64
CA PRO A 216 19.97 16.19 43.66
C PRO A 216 19.39 16.57 45.04
N PRO A 217 19.89 16.02 46.16
CA PRO A 217 19.40 16.35 47.47
C PRO A 217 19.75 17.79 47.89
N SER A 218 18.80 18.47 48.50
CA SER A 218 18.97 19.80 49.10
C SER A 218 20.04 19.85 50.17
N PRO A 219 20.87 20.89 50.27
CA PRO A 219 21.85 21.02 51.35
C PRO A 219 21.13 21.28 52.67
N ARG A 220 21.51 20.47 53.70
CA ARG A 220 21.03 20.66 55.07
C ARG A 220 21.66 21.92 55.65
N GLY A 221 20.82 22.86 56.08
CA GLY A 221 21.25 24.03 56.84
C GLY A 221 21.78 23.62 58.22
N HIS A 222 22.89 24.26 58.67
CA HIS A 222 23.34 24.18 60.04
C HIS A 222 22.55 25.27 60.84
N PRO A 223 22.12 24.96 62.07
CA PRO A 223 21.63 25.98 63.00
C PRO A 223 22.78 26.65 63.75
N PRO A 224 22.52 27.79 64.37
CA PRO A 224 23.51 28.71 64.97
C PRO A 224 24.21 28.18 66.20
#